data_8e48385f019f623ebe6d03b99961bf9a
#
_entry.id   8e48385f019f623ebe6d03b99961bf9a
#
_cell.length_a   1.000
_cell.length_b   1.000
_cell.length_c   1.000
_cell.angle_alpha   90.00
_cell.angle_beta   90.00
_cell.angle_gamma   90.00
#
_symmetry.space_group_name_H-M   'P 1'
#
loop_
_entity.id
_entity.type
_entity.pdbx_description
1 polymer ?
#
loop_
_entity_poly.entity_id
_entity_poly.type
_entity_poly.pdbx_seq_one_letter_code
_entity_poly.pdbx_strand_id
1 'polypeptide(L)'
;MKIGVLAVQGAFIEHEHMIEEIGHTAIEIRQRDDLEGLDGLILPGGESTVQGQLLNKLDMMKDIKNMISNGLPTLATCAGLILLSEHIADDDTVHIGTLPVTIKRNAYGRQLSSFVTNADIKHIGNYPMTFIRACLLYTSPSPRDRQKS
;
A
#
# COMPACT_ATOMS: atom_id res chain seq x y z
N MET A 1 -2.00 -12.06 -16.56
CA MET A 1 -2.89 -11.18 -15.77
C MET A 1 -2.53 -9.72 -16.01
N LYS A 2 -3.52 -8.86 -15.99
CA LYS A 2 -3.34 -7.40 -16.05
C LYS A 2 -3.24 -6.85 -14.62
N ILE A 3 -2.08 -6.39 -14.23
CA ILE A 3 -1.82 -5.82 -12.91
C ILE A 3 -1.64 -4.31 -13.06
N GLY A 4 -2.55 -3.55 -12.46
CA GLY A 4 -2.43 -2.10 -12.39
C GLY A 4 -1.41 -1.68 -11.35
N VAL A 5 -0.57 -0.71 -11.69
CA VAL A 5 0.34 -0.07 -10.74
C VAL A 5 -0.01 1.41 -10.68
N LEU A 6 -0.39 1.89 -9.49
CA LEU A 6 -0.70 3.31 -9.31
C LEU A 6 0.55 4.14 -9.60
N ALA A 7 0.49 4.95 -10.65
CA ALA A 7 1.62 5.68 -11.21
C ALA A 7 1.44 7.20 -11.15
N VAL A 8 0.70 7.69 -10.17
CA VAL A 8 0.49 9.13 -9.97
C VAL A 8 1.65 9.78 -9.23
N GLN A 9 2.32 9.04 -8.35
CA GLN A 9 3.50 9.48 -7.59
C GLN A 9 4.17 8.26 -6.95
N GLY A 10 5.49 8.28 -6.83
CA GLY A 10 6.25 7.27 -6.07
C GLY A 10 7.00 6.27 -6.96
N ALA A 11 7.39 5.16 -6.34
CA ALA A 11 8.26 4.14 -6.94
C ALA A 11 7.45 3.08 -7.70
N PHE A 12 6.82 3.43 -8.81
CA PHE A 12 5.96 2.53 -9.58
C PHE A 12 6.71 1.73 -10.66
N ILE A 13 7.80 2.26 -11.22
CA ILE A 13 8.54 1.61 -12.32
C ILE A 13 9.13 0.26 -11.89
N GLU A 14 9.65 0.18 -10.69
CA GLU A 14 10.24 -1.04 -10.14
C GLU A 14 9.19 -2.18 -10.03
N HIS A 15 7.97 -1.83 -9.65
CA HIS A 15 6.86 -2.79 -9.62
C HIS A 15 6.47 -3.24 -11.02
N GLU A 16 6.45 -2.33 -12.00
CA GLU A 16 6.15 -2.65 -13.39
C GLU A 16 7.16 -3.65 -13.96
N HIS A 17 8.47 -3.39 -13.77
CA HIS A 17 9.52 -4.30 -14.21
C HIS A 17 9.37 -5.70 -13.59
N MET A 18 9.08 -5.77 -12.28
CA MET A 18 8.88 -7.03 -11.60
C MET A 18 7.67 -7.80 -12.15
N ILE A 19 6.56 -7.13 -12.42
CA ILE A 19 5.37 -7.74 -13.02
C ILE A 19 5.68 -8.36 -14.38
N GLU A 20 6.40 -7.62 -15.23
CA GLU A 20 6.80 -8.09 -16.55
C GLU A 20 7.79 -9.24 -16.48
N GLU A 21 8.75 -9.18 -15.56
CA GLU A 21 9.75 -10.23 -15.34
C GLU A 21 9.13 -11.57 -14.95
N ILE A 22 8.04 -11.54 -14.17
CA ILE A 22 7.29 -12.76 -13.80
C ILE A 22 6.24 -13.17 -14.84
N GLY A 23 6.21 -12.52 -16.01
CA GLY A 23 5.38 -12.92 -17.15
C GLY A 23 3.96 -12.36 -17.18
N HIS A 24 3.69 -11.27 -16.46
CA HIS A 24 2.39 -10.61 -16.46
C HIS A 24 2.46 -9.24 -17.14
N THR A 25 1.31 -8.62 -17.34
CA THR A 25 1.20 -7.29 -17.98
C THR A 25 1.03 -6.22 -16.92
N ALA A 26 1.94 -5.24 -16.89
CA ALA A 26 1.83 -4.06 -16.05
C ALA A 26 1.05 -2.96 -16.77
N ILE A 27 0.09 -2.35 -16.07
CA ILE A 27 -0.69 -1.21 -16.55
C ILE A 27 -0.42 -0.03 -15.60
N GLU A 28 0.14 1.05 -16.13
CA GLU A 28 0.29 2.29 -15.37
C GLU A 28 -1.09 2.94 -15.15
N ILE A 29 -1.46 3.11 -13.89
CA ILE A 29 -2.72 3.77 -13.53
C ILE A 29 -2.45 5.25 -13.27
N ARG A 30 -2.82 6.08 -14.23
CA ARG A 30 -2.66 7.54 -14.20
C ARG A 30 -4.00 8.29 -14.24
N GLN A 31 -5.06 7.64 -14.72
CA GLN A 31 -6.41 8.19 -14.89
C GLN A 31 -7.46 7.09 -14.74
N ARG A 32 -8.72 7.49 -14.60
CA ARG A 32 -9.83 6.54 -14.37
C ARG A 32 -9.93 5.43 -15.40
N ASP A 33 -9.73 5.76 -16.67
CA ASP A 33 -9.87 4.79 -17.77
C ASP A 33 -8.86 3.64 -17.67
N ASP A 34 -7.73 3.86 -17.01
CA ASP A 34 -6.69 2.84 -16.81
C ASP A 34 -7.12 1.76 -15.80
N LEU A 35 -8.17 2.01 -15.02
CA LEU A 35 -8.66 1.07 -13.99
C LEU A 35 -9.49 -0.07 -14.56
N GLU A 36 -9.86 -0.04 -15.83
CA GLU A 36 -10.74 -1.03 -16.42
C GLU A 36 -10.03 -2.37 -16.65
N GLY A 37 -10.69 -3.45 -16.26
CA GLY A 37 -10.26 -4.81 -16.58
C GLY A 37 -9.02 -5.29 -15.84
N LEU A 38 -8.72 -4.76 -14.65
CA LEU A 38 -7.59 -5.19 -13.84
C LEU A 38 -7.87 -6.51 -13.13
N ASP A 39 -6.87 -7.39 -13.10
CA ASP A 39 -6.86 -8.62 -12.30
C ASP A 39 -6.25 -8.41 -10.92
N GLY A 40 -5.49 -7.35 -10.74
CA GLY A 40 -4.88 -6.96 -9.48
C GLY A 40 -4.41 -5.51 -9.50
N LEU A 41 -4.11 -4.97 -8.33
CA LEU A 41 -3.66 -3.59 -8.14
C LEU A 41 -2.46 -3.53 -7.20
N ILE A 42 -1.47 -2.73 -7.56
CA ILE A 42 -0.34 -2.39 -6.69
C ILE A 42 -0.40 -0.90 -6.33
N LEU A 43 -0.35 -0.62 -5.04
CA LEU A 43 -0.20 0.73 -4.49
C LEU A 43 1.24 0.88 -4.00
N PRO A 44 2.09 1.60 -4.75
CA PRO A 44 3.52 1.66 -4.47
C PRO A 44 3.86 2.59 -3.32
N GLY A 45 5.11 2.50 -2.85
CA GLY A 45 5.70 3.46 -1.95
C GLY A 45 5.83 4.85 -2.58
N GLY A 46 5.94 5.86 -1.73
CA GLY A 46 6.02 7.25 -2.13
C GLY A 46 5.61 8.16 -0.98
N GLU A 47 4.86 9.21 -1.27
CA GLU A 47 4.33 10.14 -0.28
C GLU A 47 2.79 10.03 -0.25
N SER A 48 2.26 9.46 0.83
CA SER A 48 0.83 9.11 0.93
C SER A 48 -0.10 10.32 0.86
N THR A 49 0.28 11.46 1.41
CA THR A 49 -0.52 12.68 1.35
C THR A 49 -0.67 13.18 -0.08
N VAL A 50 0.43 13.19 -0.84
CA VAL A 50 0.43 13.58 -2.26
C VAL A 50 -0.35 12.57 -3.09
N GLN A 51 -0.15 11.29 -2.88
CA GLN A 51 -0.90 10.24 -3.57
C GLN A 51 -2.40 10.38 -3.31
N GLY A 52 -2.80 10.59 -2.07
CA GLY A 52 -4.21 10.80 -1.70
C GLY A 52 -4.82 12.02 -2.35
N GLN A 53 -4.11 13.13 -2.36
CA GLN A 53 -4.56 14.37 -3.03
C GLN A 53 -4.73 14.17 -4.55
N LEU A 54 -3.78 13.49 -5.19
CA LEU A 54 -3.85 13.21 -6.63
C LEU A 54 -4.99 12.25 -6.97
N LEU A 55 -5.23 11.23 -6.15
CA LEU A 55 -6.37 10.33 -6.35
C LEU A 55 -7.71 11.06 -6.29
N ASN A 56 -7.86 12.01 -5.38
CA ASN A 56 -9.05 12.86 -5.30
C ASN A 56 -9.15 13.81 -6.51
N LYS A 57 -8.05 14.45 -6.86
CA LYS A 57 -8.00 15.40 -7.98
C LYS A 57 -8.29 14.73 -9.33
N LEU A 58 -7.84 13.50 -9.52
CA LEU A 58 -8.06 12.71 -10.73
C LEU A 58 -9.39 11.93 -10.70
N ASP A 59 -10.17 12.09 -9.64
CA ASP A 59 -11.46 11.42 -9.43
C ASP A 59 -11.36 9.88 -9.47
N MET A 60 -10.28 9.34 -8.93
CA MET A 60 -10.02 7.90 -8.86
C MET A 60 -10.25 7.29 -7.47
N MET A 61 -10.29 8.11 -6.41
CA MET A 61 -10.34 7.60 -5.03
C MET A 61 -11.53 6.66 -4.80
N LYS A 62 -12.71 7.08 -5.22
CA LYS A 62 -13.95 6.31 -5.04
C LYS A 62 -13.95 5.01 -5.86
N ASP A 63 -13.47 5.08 -7.08
CA ASP A 63 -13.42 3.90 -7.97
C ASP A 63 -12.45 2.85 -7.43
N ILE A 64 -11.26 3.27 -7.01
CA ILE A 64 -10.27 2.36 -6.39
C ILE A 64 -10.81 1.74 -5.11
N LYS A 65 -11.42 2.54 -4.24
CA LYS A 65 -12.06 2.06 -3.02
C LYS A 65 -13.12 1.00 -3.32
N ASN A 66 -13.98 1.24 -4.29
CA ASN A 66 -15.03 0.31 -4.69
C ASN A 66 -14.45 -0.99 -5.25
N MET A 67 -13.43 -0.91 -6.11
CA MET A 67 -12.79 -2.09 -6.69
C MET A 67 -12.16 -2.97 -5.62
N ILE A 68 -11.45 -2.38 -4.67
CA ILE A 68 -10.84 -3.11 -3.55
C ILE A 68 -11.91 -3.73 -2.66
N SER A 69 -12.95 -2.98 -2.32
CA SER A 69 -14.07 -3.46 -1.50
C SER A 69 -14.84 -4.60 -2.18
N ASN A 70 -14.86 -4.63 -3.50
CA ASN A 70 -15.47 -5.71 -4.29
C ASN A 70 -14.54 -6.90 -4.55
N GLY A 71 -13.36 -6.92 -3.93
CA GLY A 71 -12.47 -8.07 -3.93
C GLY A 71 -11.30 -8.01 -4.90
N LEU A 72 -10.97 -6.86 -5.50
CA LEU A 72 -9.77 -6.75 -6.33
C LEU A 72 -8.52 -7.03 -5.48
N PRO A 73 -7.72 -8.06 -5.81
CA PRO A 73 -6.48 -8.34 -5.09
C PRO A 73 -5.55 -7.12 -5.12
N THR A 74 -5.08 -6.71 -3.96
CA THR A 74 -4.29 -5.48 -3.84
C THR A 74 -3.04 -5.72 -3.00
N LEU A 75 -1.90 -5.34 -3.55
CA LEU A 75 -0.62 -5.28 -2.84
C LEU A 75 -0.27 -3.82 -2.57
N ALA A 76 -0.01 -3.50 -1.32
CA ALA A 76 0.36 -2.15 -0.92
C ALA A 76 1.70 -2.15 -0.18
N THR A 77 2.59 -1.25 -0.57
CA THR A 77 3.91 -1.09 0.05
C THR A 77 4.08 0.32 0.60
N CYS A 78 4.64 0.45 1.80
CA CYS A 78 4.96 1.74 2.45
C CYS A 78 3.79 2.74 2.39
N ALA A 79 3.91 3.82 1.61
CA ALA A 79 2.85 4.83 1.44
C ALA A 79 1.52 4.22 0.94
N GLY A 80 1.58 3.20 0.10
CA GLY A 80 0.39 2.47 -0.36
C GLY A 80 -0.38 1.81 0.79
N LEU A 81 0.33 1.28 1.78
CA LEU A 81 -0.29 0.73 2.98
C LEU A 81 -0.98 1.83 3.81
N ILE A 82 -0.38 3.01 3.89
CA ILE A 82 -0.99 4.16 4.57
C ILE A 82 -2.30 4.55 3.86
N LEU A 83 -2.33 4.54 2.53
CA LEU A 83 -3.56 4.82 1.77
C LEU A 83 -4.68 3.83 2.11
N LEU A 84 -4.37 2.56 2.32
CA LEU A 84 -5.36 1.52 2.64
C LEU A 84 -5.87 1.58 4.07
N SER A 85 -5.11 2.13 5.01
CA SER A 85 -5.44 2.09 6.44
C SER A 85 -6.71 2.87 6.76
N GLU A 86 -7.52 2.35 7.68
CA GLU A 86 -8.69 3.04 8.21
C GLU A 86 -8.32 4.19 9.13
N HIS A 87 -7.22 4.06 9.86
CA HIS A 87 -6.77 5.05 10.85
C HIS A 87 -5.29 5.37 10.69
N ILE A 88 -4.97 6.64 10.73
CA ILE A 88 -3.60 7.15 10.87
C ILE A 88 -3.51 7.80 12.25
N ALA A 89 -2.58 7.36 13.09
CA ALA A 89 -2.40 7.92 14.42
C ALA A 89 -2.06 9.41 14.34
N ASP A 90 -2.73 10.21 15.15
CA ASP A 90 -2.58 11.67 15.21
C ASP A 90 -3.00 12.41 13.92
N ASP A 91 -3.81 11.75 13.06
CA ASP A 91 -4.31 12.33 11.81
C ASP A 91 -5.72 11.78 11.54
N ASP A 92 -6.69 12.67 11.32
CA ASP A 92 -8.08 12.29 11.01
C ASP A 92 -8.30 11.96 9.53
N THR A 93 -7.27 12.09 8.71
CA THR A 93 -7.36 11.83 7.28
C THR A 93 -7.52 10.34 7.00
N VAL A 94 -8.53 10.00 6.20
CA VAL A 94 -8.72 8.67 5.63
C VAL A 94 -8.67 8.78 4.12
N HIS A 95 -7.79 8.00 3.49
CA HIS A 95 -7.70 7.95 2.03
C HIS A 95 -8.63 6.85 1.48
N ILE A 96 -8.10 5.69 1.13
CA ILE A 96 -8.92 4.56 0.67
C ILE A 96 -9.67 3.91 1.83
N GLY A 97 -8.99 3.65 2.95
CA GLY A 97 -9.62 3.24 4.20
C GLY A 97 -10.31 1.88 4.17
N THR A 98 -9.79 0.91 3.42
CA THR A 98 -10.38 -0.42 3.29
C THR A 98 -9.73 -1.49 4.16
N LEU A 99 -8.60 -1.18 4.78
CA LEU A 99 -7.85 -2.09 5.64
C LEU A 99 -8.04 -1.69 7.11
N PRO A 100 -8.61 -2.56 7.97
CA PRO A 100 -8.92 -2.23 9.37
C PRO A 100 -7.65 -2.26 10.26
N VAL A 101 -6.74 -1.34 10.01
CA VAL A 101 -5.50 -1.17 10.76
C VAL A 101 -5.28 0.28 11.11
N THR A 102 -4.52 0.53 12.16
CA THR A 102 -4.02 1.85 12.54
C THR A 102 -2.53 1.92 12.26
N ILE A 103 -2.09 2.98 11.59
CA ILE A 103 -0.69 3.21 11.24
C ILE A 103 -0.19 4.45 11.98
N LYS A 104 0.99 4.34 12.60
CA LYS A 104 1.76 5.48 13.07
C LYS A 104 2.85 5.80 12.06
N ARG A 105 2.72 6.93 11.39
CA ARG A 105 3.69 7.39 10.38
C ARG A 105 5.00 7.81 11.04
N ASN A 106 6.12 7.60 10.30
CA ASN A 106 7.46 8.01 10.73
C ASN A 106 7.80 7.56 12.17
N ALA A 107 7.40 6.37 12.55
CA ALA A 107 7.54 5.88 13.92
C ALA A 107 9.00 5.74 14.38
N TYR A 108 9.92 5.53 13.45
CA TYR A 108 11.35 5.44 13.70
C TYR A 108 12.08 6.79 13.51
N GLY A 109 11.32 7.89 13.42
CA GLY A 109 11.87 9.23 13.36
C GLY A 109 12.43 9.62 12.00
N ARG A 110 13.43 10.50 12.01
CA ARG A 110 14.08 11.01 10.80
C ARG A 110 14.97 9.94 10.16
N GLN A 111 15.37 10.15 8.92
CA GLN A 111 16.19 9.23 8.12
C GLN A 111 17.50 8.77 8.82
N LEU A 112 18.01 9.55 9.78
CA LEU A 112 19.14 9.17 10.62
C LEU A 112 18.89 7.95 11.51
N SER A 113 17.63 7.58 11.73
CA SER A 113 17.21 6.40 12.49
C SER A 113 16.98 5.17 11.62
N SER A 114 17.32 5.26 10.34
CA SER A 114 17.21 4.13 9.42
C SER A 114 18.23 3.04 9.78
N PHE A 115 17.83 1.79 9.67
CA PHE A 115 18.70 0.65 10.00
C PHE A 115 18.44 -0.54 9.09
N VAL A 116 19.44 -1.42 9.03
CA VAL A 116 19.34 -2.71 8.34
C VAL A 116 19.45 -3.81 9.39
N THR A 117 18.58 -4.80 9.31
CA THR A 117 18.61 -5.97 10.16
C THR A 117 18.22 -7.22 9.38
N ASN A 118 18.64 -8.37 9.88
CA ASN A 118 18.15 -9.65 9.36
C ASN A 118 17.02 -10.15 10.24
N ALA A 119 15.94 -10.58 9.63
CA ALA A 119 14.83 -11.18 10.36
C ALA A 119 14.25 -12.36 9.59
N ASP A 120 13.65 -13.26 10.34
CA ASP A 120 12.96 -14.41 9.77
C ASP A 120 11.55 -13.97 9.32
N ILE A 121 11.32 -14.04 8.02
CA ILE A 121 10.02 -13.70 7.43
C ILE A 121 9.26 -14.99 7.18
N LYS A 122 8.05 -15.09 7.71
CA LYS A 122 7.18 -16.25 7.53
C LYS A 122 7.05 -16.62 6.05
N HIS A 123 7.32 -17.86 5.71
CA HIS A 123 7.31 -18.43 4.36
C HIS A 123 8.46 -17.99 3.43
N ILE A 124 9.38 -17.13 3.89
CA ILE A 124 10.51 -16.64 3.09
C ILE A 124 11.84 -17.09 3.74
N GLY A 125 11.91 -17.08 5.06
CA GLY A 125 13.11 -17.37 5.83
C GLY A 125 13.88 -16.13 6.24
N ASN A 126 15.13 -16.28 6.61
CA ASN A 126 15.98 -15.18 7.05
C ASN A 126 16.31 -14.25 5.87
N TYR A 127 15.95 -12.99 5.98
CA TYR A 127 16.10 -12.00 4.92
C TYR A 127 16.60 -10.66 5.47
N PRO A 128 17.52 -9.98 4.77
CA PRO A 128 17.94 -8.63 5.14
C PRO A 128 16.81 -7.62 4.89
N MET A 129 16.46 -6.88 5.93
CA MET A 129 15.42 -5.86 5.86
C MET A 129 16.00 -4.49 6.14
N THR A 130 15.64 -3.52 5.30
CA THR A 130 16.05 -2.13 5.43
C THR A 130 14.86 -1.29 5.88
N PHE A 131 15.01 -0.60 6.99
CA PHE A 131 14.00 0.29 7.55
C PHE A 131 14.40 1.75 7.32
N ILE A 132 13.63 2.46 6.51
CA ILE A 132 13.84 3.88 6.20
C ILE A 132 12.53 4.60 6.51
N ARG A 133 12.51 5.48 7.52
CA ARG A 133 11.30 6.20 7.94
C ARG A 133 10.10 5.27 8.12
N ALA A 134 10.32 4.08 8.64
CA ALA A 134 9.29 3.06 8.71
C ALA A 134 8.12 3.49 9.60
N CYS A 135 6.94 3.00 9.25
CA CYS A 135 5.73 3.16 10.04
C CYS A 135 5.56 2.01 11.03
N LEU A 136 4.90 2.26 12.14
CA LEU A 136 4.38 1.19 12.99
C LEU A 136 2.95 0.84 12.56
N LEU A 137 2.70 -0.44 12.45
CA LEU A 137 1.40 -0.98 12.16
C LEU A 137 0.79 -1.53 13.44
N TYR A 138 -0.34 -0.95 13.86
CA TYR A 138 -1.18 -1.50 14.90
C TYR A 138 -2.28 -2.33 14.22
N THR A 139 -2.19 -3.64 14.32
CA THR A 139 -3.21 -4.52 13.75
C THR A 139 -4.47 -4.51 14.60
N SER A 140 -5.63 -4.51 13.95
CA SER A 140 -6.87 -4.90 14.63
C SER A 140 -6.72 -6.30 15.21
N PRO A 141 -7.38 -6.61 16.33
CA PRO A 141 -7.41 -7.98 16.84
C PRO A 141 -7.83 -8.92 15.73
N SER A 142 -7.11 -10.03 15.57
CA SER A 142 -7.48 -11.03 14.57
C SER A 142 -8.89 -11.56 14.88
N PRO A 143 -9.58 -12.18 13.92
CA PRO A 143 -10.84 -12.85 14.21
C PRO A 143 -10.76 -13.87 15.35
N ARG A 144 -9.59 -14.50 15.54
CA ARG A 144 -9.33 -15.40 16.68
C ARG A 144 -9.27 -14.65 18.00
N ASP A 145 -8.74 -13.44 18.03
CA ASP A 145 -8.65 -12.62 19.26
C ASP A 145 -10.02 -12.06 19.64
N ARG A 146 -10.87 -11.77 18.66
CA ARG A 146 -12.25 -11.33 18.88
C ARG A 146 -13.16 -12.42 19.46
N GLN A 147 -12.84 -13.69 19.25
CA GLN A 147 -13.58 -14.81 19.82
C GLN A 147 -13.24 -15.11 21.29
N LYS A 148 -12.18 -14.49 21.83
CA LYS A 148 -11.73 -14.66 23.22
C LYS A 148 -12.20 -13.59 24.18
N SER A 149 -12.90 -12.58 23.70
CA SER A 149 -13.45 -11.49 24.51
C SER A 149 -14.90 -11.69 24.88
#